data_c7fe9019d0cf8af7bc3ebf05e7c266bd
#
_entry.id   c7fe9019d0cf8af7bc3ebf05e7c266bd
#
_cell.length_a   1.000
_cell.length_b   1.000
_cell.length_c   1.000
_cell.angle_alpha   90.00
_cell.angle_beta   90.00
_cell.angle_gamma   90.00
#
_symmetry.space_group_name_H-M   'P 1'
#
loop_
_entity.id
_entity.type
_entity.pdbx_description
1 polymer ?
#
loop_
_entity_poly.entity_id
_entity_poly.type
_entity_poly.pdbx_seq_one_letter_code
_entity_poly.pdbx_strand_id
1 'polypeptide(L)' 'MRYVCDACGWIYDEEMGDRELGIDPGTKFDDLPDDFLCPLCMVGKEMFSEVEE' A
#
# COMPACT_ATOMS: atom_id res chain seq x y z
N MET A 1 -0.91 6.61 -8.65
CA MET A 1 -1.69 5.36 -8.53
C MET A 1 -1.96 5.06 -7.07
N ARG A 2 -3.10 4.50 -6.79
CA ARG A 2 -3.45 4.08 -5.43
C ARG A 2 -3.75 2.60 -5.41
N TYR A 3 -3.52 1.99 -4.26
CA TYR A 3 -3.83 0.59 -4.03
C TYR A 3 -4.70 0.48 -2.78
N VAL A 4 -5.70 -0.37 -2.81
CA VAL A 4 -6.60 -0.56 -1.68
C VAL A 4 -6.46 -1.98 -1.12
N CYS A 5 -6.43 -2.08 0.20
CA CYS A 5 -6.46 -3.38 0.87
C CYS A 5 -7.87 -3.94 0.77
N ASP A 6 -8.03 -5.08 0.10
CA ASP A 6 -9.35 -5.70 -0.09
C ASP A 6 -9.96 -6.20 1.22
N ALA A 7 -9.14 -6.40 2.24
CA ALA A 7 -9.61 -6.92 3.53
C ALA A 7 -10.18 -5.83 4.44
N CYS A 8 -9.55 -4.65 4.51
CA CYS A 8 -9.96 -3.60 5.45
C CYS A 8 -10.23 -2.24 4.79
N GLY A 9 -9.86 -2.06 3.52
CA GLY A 9 -10.09 -0.82 2.81
C GLY A 9 -9.01 0.25 3.01
N TRP A 10 -7.89 -0.09 3.66
CA TRP A 10 -6.78 0.85 3.78
C TRP A 10 -6.21 1.17 2.40
N ILE A 11 -5.92 2.44 2.16
CA ILE A 11 -5.43 2.88 0.85
C ILE A 11 -3.97 3.32 0.96
N TYR A 12 -3.14 2.79 0.06
CA TYR A 12 -1.77 3.23 -0.11
C TYR A 12 -1.69 4.15 -1.33
N ASP A 13 -1.27 5.38 -1.13
CA ASP A 13 -1.10 6.36 -2.20
C ASP A 13 0.39 6.47 -2.54
N GLU A 14 0.76 6.06 -3.73
CA GLU A 14 2.15 6.07 -4.18
C GLU A 14 2.75 7.47 -4.20
N GLU A 15 1.95 8.48 -4.49
CA GLU A 15 2.44 9.85 -4.56
C GLU A 15 2.75 10.44 -3.19
N MET A 16 1.98 10.03 -2.19
CA MET A 16 2.13 10.55 -0.83
C MET A 16 3.04 9.71 0.04
N GLY A 17 3.22 8.44 -0.29
CA GLY A 17 3.94 7.51 0.55
C GLY A 17 3.23 7.28 1.88
N ASP A 18 3.98 6.87 2.90
CA ASP A 18 3.43 6.67 4.24
C ASP A 18 4.51 6.91 5.28
N ARG A 19 4.36 8.02 6.00
CA ARG A 19 5.35 8.41 7.02
C ARG A 19 5.41 7.43 8.19
N GLU A 20 4.28 6.87 8.56
CA GLU A 20 4.24 5.94 9.70
C GLU A 20 4.97 4.65 9.39
N LEU A 21 4.98 4.26 8.12
CA LEU A 21 5.67 3.06 7.66
C LEU A 21 7.08 3.36 7.16
N GLY A 22 7.48 4.63 7.13
CA GLY A 22 8.79 5.01 6.64
C GLY A 22 8.91 4.95 5.12
N ILE A 23 7.81 5.09 4.41
CA ILE A 23 7.78 5.03 2.95
C ILE A 23 7.80 6.44 2.38
N ASP A 24 8.80 6.73 1.56
CA ASP A 24 8.96 8.05 0.95
C ASP A 24 7.89 8.31 -0.11
N PRO A 25 7.47 9.59 -0.29
CA PRO A 25 6.57 9.95 -1.39
C PRO A 25 7.18 9.57 -2.74
N GLY A 26 6.36 9.04 -3.62
CA GLY A 26 6.80 8.61 -4.93
C GLY A 26 7.25 7.15 -5.00
N THR A 27 7.19 6.43 -3.89
CA THR A 27 7.53 5.01 -3.86
C THR A 27 6.38 4.21 -4.45
N LYS A 28 6.67 3.46 -5.52
CA LYS A 28 5.67 2.62 -6.16
C LYS A 28 5.35 1.40 -5.30
N PHE A 29 4.12 0.94 -5.41
CA PHE A 29 3.69 -0.25 -4.68
C PHE A 29 4.58 -1.46 -5.01
N ASP A 30 4.99 -1.61 -6.27
CA ASP A 30 5.86 -2.69 -6.70
C ASP A 30 7.27 -2.60 -6.09
N ASP A 31 7.68 -1.41 -5.67
CA ASP A 31 8.97 -1.21 -5.01
C ASP A 31 8.95 -1.54 -3.53
N LEU A 32 7.77 -1.78 -2.97
CA LEU A 32 7.65 -2.21 -1.59
C LEU A 32 8.16 -3.65 -1.45
N PRO A 33 8.71 -4.02 -0.27
CA PRO A 33 9.21 -5.37 -0.09
C PRO A 33 8.10 -6.42 -0.21
N ASP A 34 8.47 -7.63 -0.59
CA ASP A 34 7.50 -8.72 -0.76
C ASP A 34 6.79 -9.07 0.55
N ASP A 35 7.41 -8.77 1.68
CA ASP A 35 6.83 -9.02 2.99
C ASP A 35 6.06 -7.82 3.54
N PHE A 36 5.77 -6.83 2.69
CA PHE A 36 4.96 -5.69 3.08
C PHE A 36 3.57 -6.16 3.52
N LEU A 37 3.11 -5.63 4.66
CA LEU A 37 1.81 -5.98 5.21
C LEU A 37 0.97 -4.71 5.41
N CYS A 38 -0.35 -4.88 5.27
CA CYS A 38 -1.28 -3.79 5.57
C CYS A 38 -1.13 -3.39 7.05
N PRO A 39 -0.96 -2.10 7.35
CA PRO A 39 -0.77 -1.66 8.74
C PRO A 39 -2.01 -1.83 9.62
N LEU A 40 -3.17 -2.04 9.01
CA LEU A 40 -4.43 -2.18 9.76
C LEU A 40 -4.83 -3.63 10.01
N CYS A 41 -4.75 -4.48 8.99
CA CYS A 41 -5.21 -5.85 9.09
C CYS A 41 -4.12 -6.91 8.86
N MET A 42 -2.92 -6.47 8.54
CA MET A 42 -1.73 -7.34 8.43
C MET A 42 -1.79 -8.37 7.30
N VAL A 43 -2.60 -8.15 6.28
CA VAL A 43 -2.59 -9.03 5.10
C VAL A 43 -1.45 -8.63 4.15
N GLY A 44 -1.01 -9.55 3.32
CA GLY A 44 0.09 -9.31 2.39
C GLY A 44 -0.32 -8.52 1.15
N LYS A 45 0.67 -8.26 0.28
CA LYS A 45 0.45 -7.48 -0.93
C LYS A 45 -0.57 -8.11 -1.88
N GLU A 46 -0.73 -9.42 -1.85
CA GLU A 46 -1.68 -10.13 -2.70
C GLU A 46 -3.14 -9.76 -2.42
N MET A 47 -3.40 -9.15 -1.27
CA MET A 47 -4.74 -8.69 -0.92
C MET A 47 -5.00 -7.24 -1.33
N PHE A 48 -4.09 -6.65 -2.06
CA PHE A 48 -4.25 -5.27 -2.54
C PHE A 48 -4.66 -5.25 -4.00
N SER A 49 -5.54 -4.30 -4.32
CA SER A 49 -5.98 -4.07 -5.70
C SER A 49 -5.65 -2.65 -6.12
N GLU A 50 -5.28 -2.48 -7.39
CA GLU A 50 -5.01 -1.16 -7.95
C GLU A 50 -6.31 -0.38 -8.08
N VAL A 51 -6.29 0.86 -7.62
CA VAL A 51 -7.44 1.76 -7.75
C VAL A 51 -7.19 2.70 -8.92
N GLU A 52 -8.02 2.61 -9.94
CA GLU A 52 -7.98 3.55 -11.06
C GLU A 52 -8.93 4.70 -10.81
N GLU A 53 -8.46 5.89 -11.12
CA GLU A 53 -9.27 7.10 -11.00
C GLU A 53 -9.59 7.69 -12.35
#